data_8459b491ebd711ac886620f19ad0ca9f
#
_entry.id   8459b491ebd711ac886620f19ad0ca9f
#
_cell.length_a   1.000
_cell.length_b   1.000
_cell.length_c   1.000
_cell.angle_alpha   90.00
_cell.angle_beta   90.00
_cell.angle_gamma   90.00
#
_symmetry.space_group_name_H-M   'P 1'
#
loop_
_entity.id
_entity.type
_entity.pdbx_description
1 polymer ?
#
loop_
_entity_poly.entity_id
_entity_poly.type
_entity_poly.pdbx_seq_one_letter_code
_entity_poly.pdbx_strand_id
1 'polypeptide(L)'
;MKQIALPLFLGGLIACSPKTAVNETDLLGNWTEILPPSSNFVQGMTLAKEGKASSIGMATLQYESWQLLSDEQLVLSGKSIGNGQTISFSDTLAILSLQQDTLTLRKGADYQIKYARQPESAPLVGTDKASTGYTWSDVLQKDIRIFETGQKVLSSTDSQATQAGFLVFATDSSKVEVFLPDTKVILDHRVRPDGIAVWNVEDDDTYQVQACAASWIVSRRGRLLYNTHGTDKKIETSFLTEEKTEIPVAFYPHEALAEVCLDGQYMLLSQYRTASGYGYKNTILDLRGKGKEATLTRSTDGKTFQLTEKD
;
A
#
# COMPACT_ATOMS: atom_id res chain seq x y z
N MET A 1 -33.05 -58.78 50.48
CA MET A 1 -33.66 -57.75 49.65
C MET A 1 -32.55 -57.06 48.88
N LYS A 2 -32.37 -57.39 47.57
CA LYS A 2 -31.38 -56.76 46.68
C LYS A 2 -32.11 -55.69 45.88
N GLN A 3 -31.72 -54.42 46.02
CA GLN A 3 -32.21 -53.32 45.19
C GLN A 3 -31.35 -53.27 43.94
N ILE A 4 -32.00 -53.38 42.76
CA ILE A 4 -31.40 -53.27 41.44
C ILE A 4 -31.53 -51.79 41.02
N ALA A 5 -30.42 -51.06 40.91
CA ALA A 5 -30.38 -49.70 40.37
C ALA A 5 -30.33 -49.79 38.83
N LEU A 6 -31.32 -49.16 38.17
CA LEU A 6 -31.43 -49.05 36.73
C LEU A 6 -30.70 -47.78 36.27
N PRO A 7 -29.74 -47.83 35.35
CA PRO A 7 -29.08 -46.58 34.85
C PRO A 7 -30.02 -45.87 33.85
N LEU A 8 -30.30 -44.61 34.15
CA LEU A 8 -31.03 -43.68 33.25
C LEU A 8 -30.07 -43.24 32.12
N PHE A 9 -30.31 -43.75 30.90
CA PHE A 9 -29.61 -43.27 29.70
C PHE A 9 -30.20 -41.93 29.26
N LEU A 10 -29.45 -40.82 29.49
CA LEU A 10 -29.79 -39.50 28.98
C LEU A 10 -29.33 -39.44 27.52
N GLY A 11 -30.20 -39.74 26.58
CA GLY A 11 -29.98 -39.57 25.16
C GLY A 11 -29.87 -38.06 24.81
N GLY A 12 -28.69 -37.57 24.55
CA GLY A 12 -28.47 -36.21 24.03
C GLY A 12 -29.06 -36.11 22.61
N LEU A 13 -30.13 -35.41 22.45
CA LEU A 13 -30.65 -34.96 21.16
C LEU A 13 -29.68 -33.96 20.57
N ILE A 14 -28.87 -34.38 19.59
CA ILE A 14 -28.12 -33.49 18.72
C ILE A 14 -29.19 -32.81 17.84
N ALA A 15 -29.60 -31.61 18.20
CA ALA A 15 -30.43 -30.75 17.37
C ALA A 15 -29.59 -30.31 16.16
N CYS A 16 -29.70 -31.02 15.05
CA CYS A 16 -29.33 -30.49 13.74
C CYS A 16 -30.33 -29.33 13.46
N SER A 17 -29.87 -28.10 13.65
CA SER A 17 -30.62 -26.93 13.17
C SER A 17 -30.73 -27.07 11.63
N PRO A 18 -31.94 -27.01 11.05
CA PRO A 18 -32.11 -27.06 9.62
C PRO A 18 -31.36 -25.87 9.00
N LYS A 19 -30.50 -26.13 8.03
CA LYS A 19 -29.83 -25.09 7.24
C LYS A 19 -30.94 -24.34 6.49
N THR A 20 -31.15 -23.08 6.82
CA THR A 20 -32.15 -22.24 6.13
C THR A 20 -31.73 -22.07 4.69
N ALA A 21 -32.60 -22.39 3.74
CA ALA A 21 -32.34 -22.18 2.31
C ALA A 21 -32.12 -20.69 2.04
N VAL A 22 -31.05 -20.37 1.33
CA VAL A 22 -30.68 -19.00 0.96
C VAL A 22 -31.46 -18.59 -0.29
N ASN A 23 -32.14 -17.46 -0.25
CA ASN A 23 -32.87 -16.89 -1.38
C ASN A 23 -32.13 -15.67 -1.95
N GLU A 24 -32.44 -15.29 -3.19
CA GLU A 24 -31.85 -14.11 -3.81
C GLU A 24 -32.02 -12.84 -2.98
N THR A 25 -33.22 -12.65 -2.38
CA THR A 25 -33.53 -11.48 -1.51
C THR A 25 -32.62 -11.40 -0.29
N ASP A 26 -32.15 -12.54 0.22
CA ASP A 26 -31.29 -12.60 1.40
C ASP A 26 -29.84 -12.17 1.06
N LEU A 27 -29.47 -12.26 -0.20
CA LEU A 27 -28.15 -11.86 -0.69
C LEU A 27 -28.05 -10.41 -1.16
N LEU A 28 -29.19 -9.75 -1.40
CA LEU A 28 -29.19 -8.35 -1.84
C LEU A 28 -28.51 -7.44 -0.81
N GLY A 29 -27.71 -6.48 -1.28
CA GLY A 29 -27.05 -5.47 -0.47
C GLY A 29 -25.54 -5.40 -0.67
N ASN A 30 -24.91 -4.65 0.22
CA ASN A 30 -23.48 -4.41 0.21
C ASN A 30 -22.77 -5.36 1.17
N TRP A 31 -21.77 -6.06 0.66
CA TRP A 31 -20.99 -7.05 1.39
C TRP A 31 -19.52 -6.69 1.38
N THR A 32 -18.95 -6.35 2.53
CA THR A 32 -17.51 -6.07 2.67
C THR A 32 -16.80 -7.25 3.30
N GLU A 33 -15.65 -7.62 2.76
CA GLU A 33 -14.82 -8.70 3.30
C GLU A 33 -14.34 -8.37 4.71
N ILE A 34 -14.41 -9.34 5.61
CA ILE A 34 -13.88 -9.25 6.97
C ILE A 34 -12.38 -9.53 6.89
N LEU A 35 -11.60 -8.48 6.79
CA LEU A 35 -10.15 -8.52 6.72
C LEU A 35 -9.51 -8.43 8.11
N PRO A 36 -8.22 -8.86 8.26
CA PRO A 36 -7.47 -8.64 9.49
C PRO A 36 -7.44 -7.16 9.90
N PRO A 37 -7.37 -6.82 11.20
CA PRO A 37 -7.35 -5.43 11.67
C PRO A 37 -6.20 -4.57 11.13
N SER A 38 -5.14 -5.20 10.62
CA SER A 38 -3.99 -4.53 9.98
C SER A 38 -4.26 -4.10 8.54
N SER A 39 -5.39 -4.48 7.95
CA SER A 39 -5.71 -4.14 6.57
C SER A 39 -6.33 -2.74 6.50
N ASN A 40 -5.70 -1.84 5.77
CA ASN A 40 -6.13 -0.44 5.61
C ASN A 40 -7.02 -0.23 4.37
N PHE A 41 -7.55 -1.30 3.79
CA PHE A 41 -8.43 -1.23 2.63
C PHE A 41 -9.73 -1.99 2.88
N VAL A 42 -10.78 -1.56 2.19
CA VAL A 42 -12.09 -2.21 2.20
C VAL A 42 -12.31 -2.80 0.82
N GLN A 43 -12.64 -4.09 0.75
CA GLN A 43 -13.01 -4.74 -0.50
C GLN A 43 -14.28 -5.57 -0.30
N GLY A 44 -15.00 -5.78 -1.41
CA GLY A 44 -16.23 -6.52 -1.33
C GLY A 44 -17.06 -6.44 -2.61
N MET A 45 -18.37 -6.64 -2.45
CA MET A 45 -19.31 -6.66 -3.57
C MET A 45 -20.66 -6.06 -3.16
N THR A 46 -21.32 -5.45 -4.13
CA THR A 46 -22.76 -5.13 -4.06
C THR A 46 -23.50 -6.13 -4.92
N LEU A 47 -24.51 -6.77 -4.35
CA LEU A 47 -25.44 -7.64 -5.08
C LEU A 47 -26.77 -6.91 -5.19
N ALA A 48 -27.12 -6.47 -6.39
CA ALA A 48 -28.34 -5.72 -6.67
C ALA A 48 -29.40 -6.59 -7.37
N LYS A 49 -30.62 -6.08 -7.44
CA LYS A 49 -31.72 -6.71 -8.16
C LYS A 49 -31.36 -6.94 -9.63
N GLU A 50 -32.11 -7.81 -10.27
CA GLU A 50 -31.93 -8.15 -11.71
C GLU A 50 -30.56 -8.78 -12.01
N GLY A 51 -29.92 -9.41 -11.03
CA GLY A 51 -28.63 -10.08 -11.21
C GLY A 51 -27.45 -9.12 -11.43
N LYS A 52 -27.59 -7.84 -11.13
CA LYS A 52 -26.49 -6.86 -11.26
C LYS A 52 -25.54 -6.95 -10.06
N ALA A 53 -24.24 -6.92 -10.32
CA ALA A 53 -23.23 -6.85 -9.28
C ALA A 53 -22.24 -5.70 -9.55
N SER A 54 -21.62 -5.20 -8.49
CA SER A 54 -20.50 -4.28 -8.59
C SER A 54 -19.47 -4.56 -7.49
N SER A 55 -18.22 -4.20 -7.75
CA SER A 55 -17.13 -4.36 -6.79
C SER A 55 -17.07 -3.18 -5.83
N ILE A 56 -16.70 -3.44 -4.58
CA ILE A 56 -16.42 -2.43 -3.55
C ILE A 56 -14.91 -2.42 -3.32
N GLY A 57 -14.26 -1.26 -3.52
CA GLY A 57 -12.84 -1.07 -3.20
C GLY A 57 -11.84 -1.86 -4.07
N MET A 58 -12.26 -2.43 -5.20
CA MET A 58 -11.41 -3.23 -6.08
C MET A 58 -11.34 -2.63 -7.48
N ALA A 59 -10.23 -1.98 -7.83
CA ALA A 59 -10.05 -1.34 -9.14
C ALA A 59 -9.77 -2.35 -10.27
N THR A 60 -9.12 -3.48 -9.95
CA THR A 60 -8.66 -4.48 -10.91
C THR A 60 -9.59 -5.68 -11.06
N LEU A 61 -10.53 -5.87 -10.15
CA LEU A 61 -11.53 -6.92 -10.18
C LEU A 61 -12.91 -6.25 -10.20
N GLN A 62 -13.59 -6.28 -11.34
CA GLN A 62 -14.88 -5.64 -11.53
C GLN A 62 -15.96 -6.69 -11.69
N TYR A 63 -16.83 -6.84 -10.68
CA TYR A 63 -18.05 -7.63 -10.80
C TYR A 63 -19.06 -6.87 -11.66
N GLU A 64 -19.78 -7.58 -12.53
CA GLU A 64 -20.81 -7.03 -13.41
C GLU A 64 -22.17 -7.67 -13.18
N SER A 65 -22.17 -8.97 -12.88
CA SER A 65 -23.41 -9.73 -12.66
C SER A 65 -23.24 -10.83 -11.64
N TRP A 66 -24.36 -11.22 -11.04
CA TRP A 66 -24.45 -12.35 -10.13
C TRP A 66 -25.69 -13.18 -10.40
N GLN A 67 -25.65 -14.46 -10.02
CA GLN A 67 -26.77 -15.39 -10.10
C GLN A 67 -26.69 -16.39 -8.97
N LEU A 68 -27.82 -16.65 -8.33
CA LEU A 68 -27.98 -17.76 -7.40
C LEU A 68 -28.39 -19.00 -8.19
N LEU A 69 -27.49 -19.98 -8.33
CA LEU A 69 -27.80 -21.23 -9.04
C LEU A 69 -28.59 -22.20 -8.17
N SER A 70 -28.34 -22.18 -6.87
CA SER A 70 -29.05 -22.95 -5.85
C SER A 70 -28.88 -22.27 -4.51
N ASP A 71 -29.54 -22.71 -3.48
CA ASP A 71 -29.38 -22.22 -2.10
C ASP A 71 -27.94 -22.39 -1.54
N GLU A 72 -27.06 -23.09 -2.28
CA GLU A 72 -25.65 -23.31 -1.91
C GLU A 72 -24.64 -22.78 -2.92
N GLN A 73 -25.06 -22.20 -4.05
CA GLN A 73 -24.15 -21.78 -5.12
C GLN A 73 -24.47 -20.40 -5.67
N LEU A 74 -23.52 -19.51 -5.56
CA LEU A 74 -23.52 -18.14 -6.11
C LEU A 74 -22.51 -18.07 -7.27
N VAL A 75 -22.94 -17.55 -8.42
CA VAL A 75 -22.05 -17.20 -9.53
C VAL A 75 -21.81 -15.70 -9.52
N LEU A 76 -20.56 -15.29 -9.60
CA LEU A 76 -20.13 -13.91 -9.81
C LEU A 76 -19.36 -13.82 -11.13
N SER A 77 -19.82 -12.95 -12.03
CA SER A 77 -19.17 -12.72 -13.31
C SER A 77 -18.72 -11.28 -13.45
N GLY A 78 -17.64 -11.06 -14.18
CA GLY A 78 -17.08 -9.74 -14.34
C GLY A 78 -15.79 -9.72 -15.13
N LYS A 79 -14.95 -8.71 -14.88
CA LYS A 79 -13.69 -8.49 -15.56
C LYS A 79 -12.54 -8.34 -14.56
N SER A 80 -11.42 -8.97 -14.88
CA SER A 80 -10.13 -8.73 -14.23
C SER A 80 -9.27 -7.87 -15.15
N ILE A 81 -8.78 -6.74 -14.63
CA ILE A 81 -8.01 -5.75 -15.37
C ILE A 81 -6.60 -5.72 -14.81
N GLY A 82 -5.61 -6.04 -15.62
CA GLY A 82 -4.20 -6.03 -15.21
C GLY A 82 -3.25 -6.11 -16.40
N ASN A 83 -2.06 -5.56 -16.25
CA ASN A 83 -1.00 -5.60 -17.28
C ASN A 83 -1.46 -5.17 -18.69
N GLY A 84 -2.36 -4.18 -18.78
CA GLY A 84 -2.92 -3.72 -20.05
C GLY A 84 -3.91 -4.69 -20.71
N GLN A 85 -4.32 -5.75 -20.00
CA GLN A 85 -5.28 -6.74 -20.47
C GLN A 85 -6.55 -6.71 -19.61
N THR A 86 -7.67 -7.00 -20.25
CA THR A 86 -8.97 -7.20 -19.60
C THR A 86 -9.43 -8.63 -19.89
N ILE A 87 -9.62 -9.40 -18.84
CA ILE A 87 -10.02 -10.82 -18.93
C ILE A 87 -11.39 -10.97 -18.27
N SER A 88 -12.38 -11.46 -18.99
CA SER A 88 -13.67 -11.80 -18.42
C SER A 88 -13.57 -13.09 -17.59
N PHE A 89 -14.28 -13.13 -16.47
CA PHE A 89 -14.34 -14.32 -15.60
C PHE A 89 -15.77 -14.61 -15.18
N SER A 90 -15.99 -15.84 -14.74
CA SER A 90 -17.21 -16.29 -14.09
C SER A 90 -16.83 -17.30 -13.02
N ASP A 91 -16.97 -16.90 -11.76
CA ASP A 91 -16.59 -17.70 -10.60
C ASP A 91 -17.83 -18.27 -9.93
N THR A 92 -17.83 -19.59 -9.74
CA THR A 92 -18.85 -20.25 -8.91
C THR A 92 -18.33 -20.42 -7.49
N LEU A 93 -19.07 -19.84 -6.55
CA LEU A 93 -18.75 -19.82 -5.12
C LEU A 93 -19.76 -20.67 -4.35
N ALA A 94 -19.28 -21.53 -3.45
CA ALA A 94 -20.17 -22.26 -2.55
C ALA A 94 -20.58 -21.34 -1.39
N ILE A 95 -21.88 -21.27 -1.10
CA ILE A 95 -22.43 -20.58 0.08
C ILE A 95 -22.32 -21.54 1.25
N LEU A 96 -21.40 -21.29 2.16
CA LEU A 96 -21.21 -22.09 3.36
C LEU A 96 -22.20 -21.73 4.45
N SER A 97 -22.44 -20.45 4.63
CA SER A 97 -23.44 -19.94 5.59
C SER A 97 -23.85 -18.50 5.26
N LEU A 98 -25.10 -18.20 5.56
CA LEU A 98 -25.61 -16.86 5.66
C LEU A 98 -26.32 -16.73 7.03
N GLN A 99 -25.73 -15.98 7.93
CA GLN A 99 -26.23 -15.80 9.29
C GLN A 99 -26.30 -14.31 9.60
N GLN A 100 -27.54 -13.80 9.81
CA GLN A 100 -27.77 -12.37 10.02
C GLN A 100 -27.04 -11.53 8.96
N ASP A 101 -25.99 -10.82 9.37
CA ASP A 101 -25.21 -9.92 8.53
C ASP A 101 -23.84 -10.48 8.12
N THR A 102 -23.66 -11.81 8.19
CA THR A 102 -22.41 -12.47 7.81
C THR A 102 -22.67 -13.52 6.73
N LEU A 103 -22.03 -13.34 5.56
CA LEU A 103 -22.02 -14.27 4.43
C LEU A 103 -20.65 -14.93 4.34
N THR A 104 -20.60 -16.27 4.39
CA THR A 104 -19.37 -17.03 4.17
C THR A 104 -19.43 -17.75 2.85
N LEU A 105 -18.51 -17.44 1.96
CA LEU A 105 -18.35 -18.05 0.64
C LEU A 105 -17.07 -18.87 0.59
N ARG A 106 -17.04 -19.87 -0.29
CA ARG A 106 -15.86 -20.67 -0.59
C ARG A 106 -15.60 -20.68 -2.10
N LYS A 107 -14.38 -20.34 -2.48
CA LYS A 107 -13.86 -20.44 -3.84
C LYS A 107 -12.92 -21.63 -3.95
N GLY A 108 -13.19 -22.56 -4.88
CA GLY A 108 -12.39 -23.78 -5.02
C GLY A 108 -12.49 -24.72 -3.81
N ALA A 109 -11.41 -25.45 -3.51
CA ALA A 109 -11.40 -26.45 -2.45
C ALA A 109 -11.33 -25.85 -1.03
N ASP A 110 -10.45 -24.87 -0.82
CA ASP A 110 -10.05 -24.47 0.53
C ASP A 110 -10.15 -22.96 0.83
N TYR A 111 -10.34 -22.12 -0.19
CA TYR A 111 -10.32 -20.67 0.03
C TYR A 111 -11.69 -20.16 0.49
N GLN A 112 -11.79 -19.81 1.77
CA GLN A 112 -13.00 -19.26 2.38
C GLN A 112 -12.87 -17.74 2.56
N ILE A 113 -13.95 -17.02 2.23
CA ILE A 113 -14.05 -15.57 2.35
C ILE A 113 -15.29 -15.27 3.21
N LYS A 114 -15.12 -14.42 4.21
CA LYS A 114 -16.21 -13.93 5.07
C LYS A 114 -16.52 -12.49 4.75
N TYR A 115 -17.79 -12.20 4.59
CA TYR A 115 -18.28 -10.85 4.31
C TYR A 115 -19.24 -10.42 5.42
N ALA A 116 -19.16 -9.14 5.79
CA ALA A 116 -20.13 -8.48 6.64
C ALA A 116 -21.08 -7.63 5.77
N ARG A 117 -22.38 -7.69 6.07
CA ARG A 117 -23.38 -6.82 5.44
C ARG A 117 -23.18 -5.38 5.92
N GLN A 118 -23.18 -4.45 5.01
CA GLN A 118 -23.15 -3.02 5.33
C GLN A 118 -24.56 -2.45 5.30
N PRO A 119 -24.93 -1.57 6.25
CA PRO A 119 -26.20 -0.87 6.22
C PRO A 119 -26.36 -0.08 4.91
N GLU A 120 -27.56 -0.04 4.35
CA GLU A 120 -27.87 0.68 3.11
C GLU A 120 -27.58 2.20 3.23
N SER A 121 -27.61 2.73 4.45
CA SER A 121 -27.29 4.13 4.77
C SER A 121 -25.84 4.39 5.16
N ALA A 122 -25.00 3.35 5.28
CA ALA A 122 -23.59 3.58 5.49
C ALA A 122 -23.00 4.22 4.22
N PRO A 123 -22.32 5.35 4.30
CA PRO A 123 -21.58 5.85 3.15
C PRO A 123 -20.54 4.78 2.83
N LEU A 124 -20.82 4.00 1.78
CA LEU A 124 -19.84 3.09 1.20
C LEU A 124 -18.78 3.99 0.59
N VAL A 125 -17.79 4.32 1.41
CA VAL A 125 -16.61 5.01 0.92
C VAL A 125 -16.04 4.12 -0.19
N GLY A 126 -16.42 4.43 -1.46
CA GLY A 126 -15.87 3.78 -2.64
C GLY A 126 -16.83 3.01 -3.56
N THR A 127 -18.18 3.17 -3.48
CA THR A 127 -19.09 2.18 -4.09
C THR A 127 -19.30 2.22 -5.60
N ASP A 128 -19.27 3.36 -6.26
CA ASP A 128 -19.49 3.39 -7.72
C ASP A 128 -18.29 3.93 -8.52
N LYS A 129 -17.42 4.67 -7.87
CA LYS A 129 -16.31 5.35 -8.49
C LYS A 129 -15.00 4.57 -8.38
N ALA A 130 -14.80 3.77 -7.32
CA ALA A 130 -13.64 2.89 -7.18
C ALA A 130 -13.63 1.77 -8.23
N SER A 131 -14.79 1.23 -8.61
CA SER A 131 -14.91 0.25 -9.69
C SER A 131 -14.53 0.81 -11.07
N THR A 132 -14.57 2.13 -11.23
CA THR A 132 -14.15 2.85 -12.45
C THR A 132 -12.74 3.42 -12.34
N GLY A 133 -11.99 3.06 -11.28
CA GLY A 133 -10.65 3.57 -11.03
C GLY A 133 -10.61 4.97 -10.43
N TYR A 134 -11.75 5.48 -9.95
CA TYR A 134 -11.81 6.75 -9.22
C TYR A 134 -11.55 6.56 -7.74
N THR A 135 -10.85 7.52 -7.15
CA THR A 135 -10.65 7.64 -5.71
C THR A 135 -10.90 9.07 -5.27
N TRP A 136 -11.40 9.26 -4.04
CA TRP A 136 -11.60 10.59 -3.50
C TRP A 136 -10.26 11.22 -3.12
N SER A 137 -10.02 12.44 -3.59
CA SER A 137 -8.88 13.24 -3.18
C SER A 137 -9.33 14.31 -2.18
N ASP A 138 -8.75 14.26 -0.98
CA ASP A 138 -9.05 15.24 0.07
C ASP A 138 -8.43 16.61 -0.22
N VAL A 139 -7.30 16.66 -0.94
CA VAL A 139 -6.67 17.95 -1.31
C VAL A 139 -7.35 18.62 -2.49
N LEU A 140 -7.97 17.83 -3.40
CA LEU A 140 -8.69 18.37 -4.56
C LEU A 140 -10.22 18.44 -4.33
N GLN A 141 -10.73 17.86 -3.22
CA GLN A 141 -12.16 17.79 -2.87
C GLN A 141 -13.03 17.25 -4.02
N LYS A 142 -12.53 16.23 -4.72
CA LYS A 142 -13.23 15.57 -5.82
C LYS A 142 -12.74 14.16 -6.06
N ASP A 143 -13.52 13.40 -6.80
CA ASP A 143 -13.09 12.11 -7.30
C ASP A 143 -12.10 12.27 -8.44
N ILE A 144 -11.01 11.54 -8.37
CA ILE A 144 -9.93 11.55 -9.36
C ILE A 144 -9.58 10.13 -9.81
N ARG A 145 -9.10 9.99 -11.02
CA ARG A 145 -8.34 8.82 -11.44
C ARG A 145 -6.90 9.04 -11.05
N ILE A 146 -6.46 8.33 -10.02
CA ILE A 146 -5.17 8.59 -9.38
C ILE A 146 -3.99 8.46 -10.36
N PHE A 147 -4.05 7.50 -11.28
CA PHE A 147 -3.01 7.27 -12.30
C PHE A 147 -3.01 8.29 -13.44
N GLU A 148 -4.10 9.10 -13.59
CA GLU A 148 -4.16 10.21 -14.56
C GLU A 148 -3.78 11.54 -13.90
N THR A 149 -4.12 11.71 -12.64
CA THR A 149 -3.98 12.97 -11.89
C THR A 149 -2.70 13.02 -11.07
N GLY A 150 -2.29 11.89 -10.50
CA GLY A 150 -1.16 11.81 -9.57
C GLY A 150 0.19 11.62 -10.27
N GLN A 151 1.23 12.14 -9.65
CA GLN A 151 2.62 11.85 -10.02
C GLN A 151 2.99 10.46 -9.48
N LYS A 152 3.28 9.52 -10.39
CA LYS A 152 3.65 8.15 -10.03
C LYS A 152 5.01 8.11 -9.38
N VAL A 153 5.13 7.35 -8.29
CA VAL A 153 6.38 7.00 -7.62
C VAL A 153 6.48 5.50 -7.41
N LEU A 154 7.68 4.96 -7.52
CA LEU A 154 7.99 3.53 -7.42
C LEU A 154 8.82 3.26 -6.18
N SER A 155 8.76 2.06 -5.63
CA SER A 155 9.60 1.66 -4.51
C SER A 155 11.08 1.81 -4.86
N SER A 156 11.85 2.47 -3.98
CA SER A 156 13.30 2.62 -4.10
C SER A 156 14.06 1.43 -3.50
N THR A 157 13.36 0.51 -2.82
CA THR A 157 13.96 -0.62 -2.10
C THR A 157 13.57 -1.98 -2.67
N ASP A 158 12.46 -2.06 -3.41
CA ASP A 158 11.95 -3.31 -3.97
C ASP A 158 11.76 -3.18 -5.49
N SER A 159 12.67 -3.80 -6.25
CA SER A 159 12.62 -3.84 -7.72
C SER A 159 11.48 -4.72 -8.27
N GLN A 160 10.90 -5.57 -7.43
CA GLN A 160 9.80 -6.47 -7.79
C GLN A 160 8.43 -5.90 -7.35
N ALA A 161 8.42 -4.72 -6.70
CA ALA A 161 7.18 -4.09 -6.27
C ALA A 161 6.26 -3.83 -7.46
N THR A 162 5.11 -4.48 -7.47
CA THR A 162 4.08 -4.33 -8.51
C THR A 162 3.18 -3.12 -8.26
N GLN A 163 3.16 -2.61 -7.03
CA GLN A 163 2.33 -1.50 -6.60
C GLN A 163 3.14 -0.20 -6.61
N ALA A 164 2.57 0.82 -7.25
CA ALA A 164 3.12 2.16 -7.26
C ALA A 164 2.44 3.03 -6.20
N GLY A 165 3.17 4.04 -5.71
CA GLY A 165 2.56 5.17 -5.02
C GLY A 165 2.22 6.30 -5.98
N PHE A 166 1.41 7.26 -5.51
CA PHE A 166 1.02 8.45 -6.27
C PHE A 166 1.00 9.69 -5.37
N LEU A 167 1.43 10.81 -5.93
CA LEU A 167 1.41 12.11 -5.28
C LEU A 167 0.38 13.00 -5.96
N VAL A 168 -0.62 13.45 -5.23
CA VAL A 168 -1.66 14.37 -5.73
C VAL A 168 -1.52 15.70 -5.03
N PHE A 169 -1.14 16.73 -5.76
CA PHE A 169 -0.94 18.07 -5.23
C PHE A 169 -2.23 18.88 -5.24
N ALA A 170 -2.45 19.66 -4.20
CA ALA A 170 -3.45 20.73 -4.21
C ALA A 170 -3.14 21.71 -5.35
N THR A 171 -4.16 22.37 -5.90
CA THR A 171 -4.03 23.28 -7.05
C THR A 171 -3.05 24.42 -6.78
N ASP A 172 -2.95 24.89 -5.54
CA ASP A 172 -2.03 25.91 -5.07
C ASP A 172 -0.70 25.37 -4.53
N SER A 173 -0.50 24.04 -4.63
CA SER A 173 0.65 23.30 -4.11
C SER A 173 0.84 23.43 -2.57
N SER A 174 -0.13 23.95 -1.84
CA SER A 174 -0.05 24.10 -0.37
C SER A 174 -0.03 22.75 0.35
N LYS A 175 -0.54 21.69 -0.29
CA LYS A 175 -0.61 20.33 0.25
C LYS A 175 -0.31 19.30 -0.83
N VAL A 176 0.17 18.14 -0.39
CA VAL A 176 0.24 16.93 -1.20
C VAL A 176 -0.45 15.78 -0.48
N GLU A 177 -1.25 15.04 -1.21
CA GLU A 177 -1.85 13.80 -0.77
C GLU A 177 -1.03 12.64 -1.31
N VAL A 178 -0.45 11.84 -0.42
CA VAL A 178 0.45 10.73 -0.75
C VAL A 178 -0.34 9.44 -0.63
N PHE A 179 -0.52 8.75 -1.73
CA PHE A 179 -1.16 7.45 -1.81
C PHE A 179 -0.07 6.40 -1.97
N LEU A 180 0.17 5.62 -0.93
CA LEU A 180 1.08 4.47 -0.96
C LEU A 180 0.28 3.18 -0.82
N PRO A 181 0.86 2.01 -1.15
CA PRO A 181 0.13 0.73 -1.12
C PRO A 181 -0.56 0.42 0.21
N ASP A 182 0.03 0.85 1.32
CA ASP A 182 -0.39 0.54 2.69
C ASP A 182 -0.89 1.77 3.47
N THR A 183 -0.80 2.98 2.89
CA THR A 183 -1.16 4.19 3.62
C THR A 183 -1.54 5.36 2.70
N LYS A 184 -2.31 6.28 3.25
CA LYS A 184 -2.68 7.55 2.65
C LYS A 184 -2.43 8.65 3.67
N VAL A 185 -1.65 9.68 3.31
CA VAL A 185 -1.36 10.81 4.18
C VAL A 185 -1.44 12.13 3.42
N ILE A 186 -1.74 13.21 4.13
CA ILE A 186 -1.71 14.58 3.59
C ILE A 186 -0.57 15.32 4.28
N LEU A 187 0.25 15.97 3.48
CA LEU A 187 1.42 16.71 3.93
C LEU A 187 1.30 18.18 3.52
N ASP A 188 1.75 19.07 4.39
CA ASP A 188 1.73 20.51 4.17
C ASP A 188 3.03 21.00 3.53
N HIS A 189 2.91 21.97 2.62
CA HIS A 189 4.07 22.62 2.01
C HIS A 189 4.84 23.45 3.03
N ARG A 190 6.15 23.27 3.07
CA ARG A 190 7.08 23.99 3.94
C ARG A 190 8.36 24.31 3.18
N VAL A 191 9.07 25.34 3.63
CA VAL A 191 10.42 25.63 3.15
C VAL A 191 11.39 25.39 4.30
N ARG A 192 12.36 24.51 4.05
CA ARG A 192 13.41 24.21 5.02
C ARG A 192 14.38 25.39 5.19
N PRO A 193 15.19 25.42 6.28
CA PRO A 193 16.21 26.48 6.49
C PRO A 193 17.24 26.59 5.35
N ASP A 194 17.48 25.50 4.61
CA ASP A 194 18.35 25.48 3.42
C ASP A 194 17.67 25.99 2.15
N GLY A 195 16.42 26.46 2.24
CA GLY A 195 15.64 27.00 1.13
C GLY A 195 14.94 25.94 0.26
N ILE A 196 15.04 24.66 0.60
CA ILE A 196 14.41 23.58 -0.16
C ILE A 196 12.94 23.49 0.22
N ALA A 197 12.07 23.50 -0.80
CA ALA A 197 10.65 23.25 -0.63
C ALA A 197 10.39 21.74 -0.41
N VAL A 198 9.62 21.42 0.63
CA VAL A 198 9.20 20.07 0.99
C VAL A 198 7.74 20.06 1.40
N TRP A 199 7.13 18.89 1.36
CA TRP A 199 5.82 18.65 1.97
C TRP A 199 6.01 17.64 3.09
N ASN A 200 5.72 18.04 4.30
CA ASN A 200 5.76 17.19 5.49
C ASN A 200 4.78 17.71 6.55
N VAL A 201 4.63 17.00 7.64
CA VAL A 201 4.04 17.49 8.89
C VAL A 201 5.15 17.75 9.90
N GLU A 202 4.82 18.37 11.02
CA GLU A 202 5.80 18.80 12.01
C GLU A 202 6.56 17.68 12.73
N ASP A 203 6.03 16.48 12.67
CA ASP A 203 6.57 15.29 13.32
C ASP A 203 7.63 14.60 12.43
N ASP A 204 8.84 14.36 12.96
CA ASP A 204 9.96 13.75 12.27
C ASP A 204 9.71 12.28 11.86
N ASP A 205 8.68 11.63 12.41
CA ASP A 205 8.31 10.26 12.10
C ASP A 205 7.43 10.12 10.85
N THR A 206 7.09 11.24 10.23
CA THR A 206 6.19 11.25 9.07
C THR A 206 6.93 11.19 7.75
N TYR A 207 6.14 11.03 6.71
CA TYR A 207 6.65 11.10 5.34
C TYR A 207 7.04 12.53 4.97
N GLN A 208 8.04 12.64 4.11
CA GLN A 208 8.42 13.88 3.45
C GLN A 208 8.42 13.67 1.94
N VAL A 209 7.79 14.57 1.21
CA VAL A 209 7.83 14.65 -0.25
C VAL A 209 8.72 15.81 -0.65
N GLN A 210 9.57 15.61 -1.66
CA GLN A 210 10.47 16.63 -2.18
C GLN A 210 10.67 16.42 -3.70
N ALA A 211 10.84 17.53 -4.42
CA ALA A 211 11.33 17.49 -5.79
C ALA A 211 12.86 17.42 -5.80
N CYS A 212 13.45 16.49 -6.56
CA CYS A 212 14.88 16.32 -6.71
C CYS A 212 15.22 16.14 -8.19
N ALA A 213 16.00 17.06 -8.77
CA ALA A 213 16.27 17.10 -10.21
C ALA A 213 14.94 17.08 -11.01
N ALA A 214 14.73 16.07 -11.85
CA ALA A 214 13.50 15.87 -12.61
C ALA A 214 12.56 14.83 -11.97
N SER A 215 12.75 14.53 -10.68
CA SER A 215 12.13 13.42 -9.96
C SER A 215 11.38 13.89 -8.73
N TRP A 216 10.37 13.12 -8.32
CA TRP A 216 9.76 13.22 -7.00
C TRP A 216 10.30 12.13 -6.10
N ILE A 217 10.52 12.44 -4.84
CA ILE A 217 10.92 11.48 -3.82
C ILE A 217 9.97 11.51 -2.63
N VAL A 218 9.81 10.36 -2.01
CA VAL A 218 9.13 10.17 -0.72
C VAL A 218 10.12 9.53 0.23
N SER A 219 10.42 10.21 1.32
CA SER A 219 11.34 9.74 2.34
C SER A 219 10.69 9.73 3.71
N ARG A 220 11.29 8.99 4.65
CA ARG A 220 10.91 8.97 6.05
C ARG A 220 12.16 8.71 6.89
N ARG A 221 12.39 9.52 7.92
CA ARG A 221 13.59 9.44 8.78
C ARG A 221 14.89 9.39 7.97
N GLY A 222 14.99 10.24 6.95
CA GLY A 222 16.18 10.31 6.09
C GLY A 222 16.39 9.14 5.14
N ARG A 223 15.51 8.14 5.14
CA ARG A 223 15.54 7.00 4.23
C ARG A 223 14.64 7.24 3.02
N LEU A 224 15.15 7.00 1.82
CA LEU A 224 14.36 7.06 0.60
C LEU A 224 13.48 5.82 0.48
N LEU A 225 12.16 6.00 0.36
CA LEU A 225 11.19 4.92 0.25
C LEU A 225 10.64 4.76 -1.16
N TYR A 226 10.31 5.89 -1.80
CA TYR A 226 9.80 5.93 -3.17
C TYR A 226 10.43 7.07 -3.94
N ASN A 227 10.61 6.88 -5.24
CA ASN A 227 11.01 7.92 -6.19
C ASN A 227 10.35 7.69 -7.55
N THR A 228 10.51 8.63 -8.47
CA THR A 228 9.92 8.53 -9.82
C THR A 228 10.45 7.34 -10.61
N HIS A 229 11.71 6.91 -10.39
CA HIS A 229 12.41 5.90 -11.19
C HIS A 229 12.56 4.55 -10.48
N GLY A 230 12.13 4.44 -9.21
CA GLY A 230 12.27 3.20 -8.41
C GLY A 230 13.74 2.83 -8.18
N THR A 231 14.09 1.63 -8.54
CA THR A 231 15.46 1.09 -8.43
C THR A 231 16.27 1.24 -9.72
N ASP A 232 15.75 1.93 -10.76
CA ASP A 232 16.50 2.12 -11.99
C ASP A 232 17.78 2.92 -11.74
N LYS A 233 18.90 2.36 -12.18
CA LYS A 233 20.27 2.88 -11.97
C LYS A 233 20.67 3.11 -10.50
N LYS A 234 19.92 2.58 -9.54
CA LYS A 234 20.36 2.55 -8.15
C LYS A 234 21.67 1.77 -8.03
N ILE A 235 22.64 2.34 -7.32
CA ILE A 235 23.91 1.69 -7.01
C ILE A 235 23.99 1.54 -5.50
N GLU A 236 24.00 0.32 -5.00
CA GLU A 236 24.20 0.01 -3.58
C GLU A 236 25.64 -0.43 -3.37
N THR A 237 26.29 0.17 -2.39
CA THR A 237 27.66 -0.18 -1.99
C THR A 237 27.83 0.04 -0.49
N SER A 238 28.92 -0.46 0.05
CA SER A 238 29.34 -0.18 1.42
C SER A 238 30.78 0.30 1.41
N PHE A 239 31.08 1.26 2.23
CA PHE A 239 32.45 1.72 2.48
C PHE A 239 32.91 1.25 3.85
N LEU A 240 34.20 1.00 3.97
CA LEU A 240 34.88 0.68 5.23
C LEU A 240 35.71 1.88 5.69
N THR A 241 35.57 2.25 6.95
CA THR A 241 36.50 3.19 7.60
C THR A 241 37.85 2.52 7.90
N GLU A 242 38.86 3.29 8.31
CA GLU A 242 40.15 2.76 8.80
C GLU A 242 39.95 1.78 9.98
N GLU A 243 38.94 2.01 10.79
CA GLU A 243 38.55 1.16 11.93
C GLU A 243 37.70 -0.06 11.50
N LYS A 244 37.50 -0.28 10.19
CA LYS A 244 36.69 -1.34 9.58
C LYS A 244 35.19 -1.25 9.92
N THR A 245 34.71 -0.07 10.31
CA THR A 245 33.28 0.17 10.45
C THR A 245 32.65 0.30 9.06
N GLU A 246 31.57 -0.41 8.82
CA GLU A 246 30.85 -0.41 7.55
C GLU A 246 29.87 0.76 7.48
N ILE A 247 29.93 1.52 6.41
CA ILE A 247 29.01 2.62 6.11
C ILE A 247 28.27 2.28 4.81
N PRO A 248 27.01 1.82 4.89
CA PRO A 248 26.18 1.58 3.72
C PRO A 248 25.85 2.89 3.00
N VAL A 249 25.95 2.85 1.66
CA VAL A 249 25.62 3.98 0.79
C VAL A 249 24.83 3.49 -0.41
N ALA A 250 23.72 4.18 -0.72
CA ALA A 250 23.00 3.97 -1.96
C ALA A 250 23.00 5.26 -2.79
N PHE A 251 23.42 5.16 -4.04
CA PHE A 251 23.39 6.27 -4.98
C PHE A 251 22.15 6.15 -5.87
N TYR A 252 21.49 7.27 -6.10
CA TYR A 252 20.32 7.41 -6.96
C TYR A 252 20.61 8.47 -8.04
N PRO A 253 21.22 8.06 -9.17
CA PRO A 253 21.70 9.01 -10.19
C PRO A 253 20.60 9.87 -10.81
N HIS A 254 19.39 9.32 -11.01
CA HIS A 254 18.28 10.06 -11.57
C HIS A 254 17.80 11.19 -10.65
N GLU A 255 17.86 10.98 -9.35
CA GLU A 255 17.46 11.92 -8.30
C GLU A 255 18.60 12.87 -7.92
N ALA A 256 19.82 12.61 -8.41
CA ALA A 256 21.03 13.29 -7.97
C ALA A 256 21.21 13.24 -6.44
N LEU A 257 20.97 12.06 -5.85
CA LEU A 257 21.01 11.83 -4.40
C LEU A 257 21.94 10.68 -4.03
N ALA A 258 22.45 10.74 -2.80
CA ALA A 258 23.02 9.60 -2.09
C ALA A 258 22.30 9.44 -0.74
N GLU A 259 21.97 8.20 -0.38
CA GLU A 259 21.53 7.81 0.95
C GLU A 259 22.72 7.22 1.70
N VAL A 260 23.06 7.77 2.85
CA VAL A 260 24.17 7.33 3.70
C VAL A 260 23.62 6.88 5.05
N CYS A 261 24.03 5.70 5.53
CA CYS A 261 23.72 5.22 6.87
C CYS A 261 24.95 5.39 7.76
N LEU A 262 24.93 6.40 8.64
CA LEU A 262 26.00 6.65 9.62
C LEU A 262 25.43 6.48 11.02
N ASP A 263 26.09 5.68 11.86
CA ASP A 263 25.66 5.40 13.24
C ASP A 263 24.19 4.90 13.34
N GLY A 264 23.72 4.13 12.33
CA GLY A 264 22.35 3.62 12.25
C GLY A 264 21.30 4.65 11.81
N GLN A 265 21.70 5.88 11.51
CA GLN A 265 20.84 6.93 11.00
C GLN A 265 21.01 7.10 9.49
N TYR A 266 19.89 7.07 8.77
CA TYR A 266 19.86 7.35 7.35
C TYR A 266 19.80 8.84 7.08
N MET A 267 20.56 9.30 6.08
CA MET A 267 20.59 10.68 5.66
C MET A 267 20.66 10.78 4.15
N LEU A 268 19.79 11.61 3.57
CA LEU A 268 19.83 11.93 2.14
C LEU A 268 20.74 13.14 1.91
N LEU A 269 21.63 12.99 0.94
CA LEU A 269 22.61 14.00 0.52
C LEU A 269 22.33 14.35 -0.94
N SER A 270 22.31 15.64 -1.27
CA SER A 270 22.15 16.12 -2.64
C SER A 270 23.50 16.22 -3.34
N GLN A 271 23.51 15.80 -4.61
CA GLN A 271 24.70 15.88 -5.45
C GLN A 271 25.10 17.36 -5.68
N TYR A 272 26.37 17.60 -5.71
CA TYR A 272 26.93 18.88 -6.13
C TYR A 272 28.13 18.68 -7.06
N ARG A 273 28.46 19.72 -7.82
CA ARG A 273 29.54 19.65 -8.81
C ARG A 273 30.90 19.65 -8.12
N THR A 274 31.74 18.69 -8.46
CA THR A 274 33.13 18.57 -8.04
C THR A 274 34.07 18.75 -9.24
N ALA A 275 35.34 19.06 -9.00
CA ALA A 275 36.35 19.14 -10.05
C ALA A 275 36.69 17.74 -10.64
N SER A 276 36.62 16.69 -9.83
CA SER A 276 36.78 15.29 -10.23
C SER A 276 36.06 14.39 -9.25
N GLY A 277 35.62 13.19 -9.73
CA GLY A 277 34.85 12.25 -8.90
C GLY A 277 33.43 12.72 -8.65
N TYR A 278 32.87 12.36 -7.50
CA TYR A 278 31.53 12.69 -7.09
C TYR A 278 31.50 13.43 -5.75
N GLY A 279 30.44 14.19 -5.50
CA GLY A 279 30.21 14.85 -4.23
C GLY A 279 28.71 14.93 -3.92
N TYR A 280 28.36 14.59 -2.70
CA TYR A 280 26.99 14.63 -2.18
C TYR A 280 27.01 15.23 -0.77
N LYS A 281 26.12 16.15 -0.47
CA LYS A 281 26.06 16.78 0.85
C LYS A 281 24.66 17.16 1.30
N ASN A 282 24.53 17.30 2.58
CA ASN A 282 23.44 18.02 3.24
C ASN A 282 24.04 18.96 4.32
N THR A 283 23.26 19.42 5.26
CA THR A 283 23.72 20.28 6.35
C THR A 283 24.60 19.56 7.39
N ILE A 284 24.57 18.21 7.41
CA ILE A 284 25.24 17.38 8.42
C ILE A 284 26.44 16.65 7.84
N LEU A 285 26.33 16.12 6.62
CA LEU A 285 27.35 15.28 5.99
C LEU A 285 27.79 15.83 4.64
N ASP A 286 29.10 15.66 4.31
CA ASP A 286 29.70 15.87 2.99
C ASP A 286 30.45 14.59 2.59
N LEU A 287 29.93 13.86 1.61
CA LEU A 287 30.54 12.67 1.01
C LEU A 287 31.22 13.05 -0.30
N ARG A 288 32.52 12.84 -0.41
CA ARG A 288 33.31 13.05 -1.64
C ARG A 288 34.07 11.79 -1.97
N GLY A 289 34.10 11.42 -3.24
CA GLY A 289 34.84 10.24 -3.62
C GLY A 289 35.30 10.23 -5.08
N LYS A 290 36.25 9.37 -5.35
CA LYS A 290 36.76 9.09 -6.70
C LYS A 290 37.21 7.63 -6.78
N GLY A 291 36.67 6.85 -7.71
CA GLY A 291 36.91 5.42 -7.77
C GLY A 291 36.46 4.73 -6.49
N LYS A 292 37.27 3.88 -5.91
CA LYS A 292 36.97 3.11 -4.67
C LYS A 292 37.25 3.89 -3.38
N GLU A 293 37.79 5.11 -3.45
CA GLU A 293 38.11 5.92 -2.27
C GLU A 293 37.15 7.05 -2.10
N ALA A 294 36.79 7.33 -0.86
CA ALA A 294 35.93 8.43 -0.48
C ALA A 294 36.32 9.04 0.88
N THR A 295 35.83 10.23 1.13
CA THR A 295 35.85 10.87 2.44
C THR A 295 34.43 11.25 2.85
N LEU A 296 34.08 11.00 4.08
CA LEU A 296 32.82 11.45 4.68
C LEU A 296 33.14 12.40 5.82
N THR A 297 32.76 13.66 5.68
CA THR A 297 32.95 14.69 6.73
C THR A 297 31.64 14.98 7.40
N ARG A 298 31.62 14.94 8.74
CA ARG A 298 30.47 15.34 9.55
C ARG A 298 30.65 16.79 9.99
N SER A 299 29.73 17.65 9.55
CA SER A 299 29.83 19.11 9.76
C SER A 299 29.67 19.53 11.21
N THR A 300 28.98 18.72 12.03
CA THR A 300 28.65 19.07 13.42
C THR A 300 29.86 19.10 14.35
N ASP A 301 30.86 18.28 14.11
CA ASP A 301 32.08 18.15 14.92
C ASP A 301 33.37 18.20 14.07
N GLY A 302 33.25 18.35 12.76
CA GLY A 302 34.37 18.36 11.82
C GLY A 302 35.06 17.02 11.63
N LYS A 303 34.49 15.93 12.17
CA LYS A 303 35.08 14.57 12.04
C LYS A 303 35.06 14.13 10.57
N THR A 304 36.19 13.66 10.10
CA THR A 304 36.36 13.12 8.74
C THR A 304 36.72 11.63 8.81
N PHE A 305 36.01 10.81 8.05
CA PHE A 305 36.25 9.39 7.89
C PHE A 305 36.88 9.17 6.52
N GLN A 306 38.03 8.52 6.49
CA GLN A 306 38.61 8.00 5.25
C GLN A 306 37.92 6.67 4.93
N LEU A 307 37.45 6.52 3.70
CA LEU A 307 36.58 5.44 3.28
C LEU A 307 37.19 4.69 2.09
N THR A 308 37.12 3.37 2.14
CA THR A 308 37.44 2.51 1.00
C THR A 308 36.23 1.64 0.69
N GLU A 309 35.85 1.58 -0.57
CA GLU A 309 34.75 0.74 -1.02
C GLU A 309 35.01 -0.73 -0.70
N LYS A 310 34.05 -1.39 -0.11
CA LYS A 310 34.10 -2.81 0.21
C LYS A 310 33.99 -3.61 -1.09
N ASP A 311 34.87 -4.56 -1.30
CA ASP A 311 34.87 -5.47 -2.46
C ASP A 311 33.70 -6.45 -2.44
#